data_01a47b766e95d99617dec529b27d51e1
#
_entry.id   01a47b766e95d99617dec529b27d51e1
#
_cell.length_a   1.000
_cell.length_b   1.000
_cell.length_c   1.000
_cell.angle_alpha   90.00
_cell.angle_beta   90.00
_cell.angle_gamma   90.00
#
_symmetry.space_group_name_H-M   'P 1'
#
loop_
_entity.id
_entity.type
_entity.pdbx_description
1 polymer ?
#
loop_
_entity_poly.entity_id
_entity_poly.type
_entity_poly.pdbx_seq_one_letter_code
_entity_poly.pdbx_strand_id
1 'polypeptide(L)'
;MGVYAITGLRVISQLEKQEHETINIDWKTGDIQADLSIPEGRQKVIDELHELHPEGLDGLILCAGVPGSCHDLRLILSLNFFGTISIIKGAYDLLEKKGGSCVATVSNAISQGDLRMDLADILNNNNEDELRILDLVSNLDENDLLTGNRLYVASKYALARWVRRHSASYAANGVRINAVAPGNVNTSMTATMSVDEKTALNALPIPTKYGKETLMEPDEIASAINFLISKEARGVNGIIMFVDGGTDALLNSEKVY
;
A
#
# COMPACT_ATOMS: atom_id res chain seq x y z
N MET A 1 -20.01 15.34 -3.22
CA MET A 1 -18.72 15.66 -2.55
C MET A 1 -18.48 14.58 -1.52
N GLY A 2 -17.35 13.89 -1.57
CA GLY A 2 -16.98 12.84 -0.61
C GLY A 2 -15.73 13.28 0.16
N VAL A 3 -15.45 12.63 1.31
CA VAL A 3 -14.29 12.91 2.18
C VAL A 3 -13.33 11.73 2.12
N TYR A 4 -12.06 12.00 1.78
CA TYR A 4 -11.04 10.98 1.56
C TYR A 4 -9.79 11.25 2.37
N ALA A 5 -9.37 10.30 3.21
CA ALA A 5 -8.10 10.32 3.92
C ALA A 5 -7.02 9.58 3.11
N ILE A 6 -5.87 10.19 2.91
CA ILE A 6 -4.90 9.75 1.91
C ILE A 6 -3.46 9.87 2.43
N THR A 7 -2.70 8.78 2.30
CA THR A 7 -1.24 8.84 2.37
C THR A 7 -0.67 8.75 0.95
N GLY A 8 -0.46 9.89 0.26
CA GLY A 8 0.09 9.90 -1.11
C GLY A 8 -0.44 10.99 -2.03
N LEU A 9 0.42 11.89 -2.45
CA LEU A 9 0.08 13.18 -3.06
C LEU A 9 -0.64 13.14 -4.43
N ARG A 10 -0.38 12.16 -5.29
CA ARG A 10 -0.94 12.17 -6.65
C ARG A 10 -2.43 11.85 -6.71
N VAL A 11 -2.90 11.01 -5.82
CA VAL A 11 -4.34 10.69 -5.73
C VAL A 11 -5.11 11.93 -5.26
N ILE A 12 -4.56 12.70 -4.32
CA ILE A 12 -5.15 13.95 -3.81
C ILE A 12 -5.52 14.87 -4.97
N SER A 13 -4.56 15.22 -5.83
CA SER A 13 -4.79 16.16 -6.92
C SER A 13 -5.86 15.71 -7.92
N GLN A 14 -6.09 14.42 -8.09
CA GLN A 14 -7.15 13.91 -8.96
C GLN A 14 -8.53 13.98 -8.27
N LEU A 15 -8.61 13.71 -6.97
CA LEU A 15 -9.86 13.80 -6.19
C LEU A 15 -10.31 15.26 -6.02
N GLU A 16 -9.38 16.17 -5.75
CA GLU A 16 -9.68 17.62 -5.65
C GLU A 16 -10.25 18.18 -6.96
N LYS A 17 -9.73 17.74 -8.12
CA LYS A 17 -10.31 18.08 -9.43
C LYS A 17 -11.75 17.59 -9.62
N GLN A 18 -12.16 16.60 -8.86
CA GLN A 18 -13.53 16.07 -8.84
C GLN A 18 -14.37 16.70 -7.71
N GLU A 19 -13.90 17.77 -7.10
CA GLU A 19 -14.56 18.52 -6.02
C GLU A 19 -14.78 17.67 -4.75
N HIS A 20 -13.88 16.73 -4.47
CA HIS A 20 -13.85 15.96 -3.22
C HIS A 20 -12.97 16.67 -2.18
N GLU A 21 -13.34 16.51 -0.93
CA GLU A 21 -12.51 16.89 0.21
C GLU A 21 -11.43 15.83 0.45
N THR A 22 -10.19 16.26 0.65
CA THR A 22 -9.05 15.37 0.87
C THR A 22 -8.34 15.74 2.17
N ILE A 23 -7.88 14.72 2.89
CA ILE A 23 -7.08 14.84 4.12
C ILE A 23 -5.73 14.19 3.82
N ASN A 24 -4.71 15.01 3.66
CA ASN A 24 -3.35 14.53 3.43
C ASN A 24 -2.68 14.12 4.73
N ILE A 25 -2.29 12.85 4.82
CA ILE A 25 -1.54 12.29 5.95
C ILE A 25 -0.10 12.06 5.50
N ASP A 26 0.85 12.76 6.08
CA ASP A 26 2.27 12.67 5.73
C ASP A 26 3.15 12.91 6.97
N TRP A 27 4.38 12.36 6.96
CA TRP A 27 5.29 12.52 8.08
C TRP A 27 5.98 13.88 8.14
N LYS A 28 6.05 14.60 7.01
CA LYS A 28 6.70 15.92 6.89
C LYS A 28 5.71 17.06 6.72
N THR A 29 4.76 16.88 5.80
CA THR A 29 3.86 17.95 5.36
C THR A 29 2.50 17.36 5.04
N GLY A 30 1.45 17.85 5.66
CA GLY A 30 0.08 17.37 5.43
C GLY A 30 -0.88 18.01 6.41
N ASP A 31 -2.14 17.72 6.24
CA ASP A 31 -3.19 18.14 7.17
C ASP A 31 -3.00 17.43 8.52
N ILE A 32 -2.63 16.15 8.47
CA ILE A 32 -2.22 15.37 9.63
C ILE A 32 -0.76 14.95 9.45
N GLN A 33 0.11 15.52 10.28
CA GLN A 33 1.54 15.16 10.29
C GLN A 33 1.82 14.09 11.33
N ALA A 34 2.19 12.89 10.89
CA ALA A 34 2.49 11.77 11.77
C ALA A 34 3.43 10.75 11.13
N ASP A 35 4.27 10.12 11.96
CA ASP A 35 5.09 8.99 11.56
C ASP A 35 4.32 7.68 11.76
N LEU A 36 3.87 7.08 10.66
CA LEU A 36 3.11 5.82 10.68
C LEU A 36 3.98 4.59 11.01
N SER A 37 5.28 4.73 11.10
CA SER A 37 6.16 3.64 11.51
C SER A 37 6.10 3.34 13.01
N ILE A 38 5.60 4.28 13.82
CA ILE A 38 5.49 4.15 15.28
C ILE A 38 4.03 4.13 15.74
N PRO A 39 3.70 3.39 16.81
CA PRO A 39 2.34 3.29 17.34
C PRO A 39 1.69 4.64 17.67
N GLU A 40 2.47 5.55 18.27
CA GLU A 40 1.99 6.88 18.68
C GLU A 40 1.55 7.73 17.48
N GLY A 41 2.32 7.66 16.37
CA GLY A 41 1.97 8.37 15.14
C GLY A 41 0.70 7.81 14.49
N ARG A 42 0.52 6.49 14.51
CA ARG A 42 -0.70 5.83 14.04
C ARG A 42 -1.92 6.24 14.87
N GLN A 43 -1.78 6.21 16.20
CA GLN A 43 -2.86 6.61 17.10
C GLN A 43 -3.24 8.07 16.90
N LYS A 44 -2.26 8.96 16.75
CA LYS A 44 -2.51 10.36 16.43
C LYS A 44 -3.38 10.52 15.17
N VAL A 45 -3.03 9.81 14.07
CA VAL A 45 -3.83 9.87 12.83
C VAL A 45 -5.26 9.40 13.07
N ILE A 46 -5.43 8.29 13.80
CA ILE A 46 -6.75 7.72 14.08
C ILE A 46 -7.58 8.73 14.88
N ASP A 47 -7.02 9.30 15.95
CA ASP A 47 -7.71 10.27 16.82
C ASP A 47 -8.11 11.53 16.04
N GLU A 48 -7.19 12.10 15.24
CA GLU A 48 -7.46 13.29 14.44
C GLU A 48 -8.50 13.04 13.33
N LEU A 49 -8.51 11.88 12.69
CA LEU A 49 -9.55 11.52 11.72
C LEU A 49 -10.93 11.44 12.37
N HIS A 50 -11.04 10.90 13.58
CA HIS A 50 -12.30 10.85 14.33
C HIS A 50 -12.75 12.23 14.80
N GLU A 51 -11.82 13.09 15.18
CA GLU A 51 -12.14 14.46 15.62
C GLU A 51 -12.60 15.32 14.44
N LEU A 52 -11.90 15.25 13.31
CA LEU A 52 -12.19 16.08 12.12
C LEU A 52 -13.42 15.61 11.34
N HIS A 53 -13.65 14.29 11.28
CA HIS A 53 -14.71 13.69 10.46
C HIS A 53 -15.54 12.65 11.23
N PRO A 54 -16.20 13.06 12.32
CA PRO A 54 -17.00 12.15 13.15
C PRO A 54 -18.18 11.51 12.40
N GLU A 55 -18.62 12.13 11.29
CA GLU A 55 -19.68 11.60 10.42
C GLU A 55 -19.20 10.51 9.44
N GLY A 56 -17.89 10.28 9.35
CA GLY A 56 -17.28 9.20 8.57
C GLY A 56 -16.56 9.63 7.31
N LEU A 57 -15.89 8.64 6.67
CA LEU A 57 -15.08 8.79 5.47
C LEU A 57 -15.68 8.03 4.28
N ASP A 58 -15.73 8.65 3.11
CA ASP A 58 -16.10 7.98 1.86
C ASP A 58 -14.94 7.09 1.34
N GLY A 59 -13.70 7.42 1.68
CA GLY A 59 -12.56 6.61 1.30
C GLY A 59 -11.31 6.77 2.15
N LEU A 60 -10.50 5.71 2.17
CA LEU A 60 -9.19 5.64 2.82
C LEU A 60 -8.17 5.07 1.83
N ILE A 61 -7.11 5.82 1.56
CA ILE A 61 -6.10 5.45 0.56
C ILE A 61 -4.73 5.43 1.23
N LEU A 62 -4.07 4.26 1.20
CA LEU A 62 -2.82 4.04 1.92
C LEU A 62 -1.69 3.70 0.93
N CYS A 63 -0.88 4.71 0.60
CA CYS A 63 0.26 4.59 -0.30
C CYS A 63 1.62 4.78 0.41
N ALA A 64 1.64 5.14 1.69
CA ALA A 64 2.89 5.28 2.44
C ALA A 64 3.68 3.98 2.48
N GLY A 65 4.99 4.08 2.32
CA GLY A 65 5.88 2.92 2.37
C GLY A 65 7.33 3.28 2.04
N VAL A 66 8.23 2.37 2.36
CA VAL A 66 9.66 2.44 2.02
C VAL A 66 10.07 1.24 1.17
N PRO A 67 11.10 1.37 0.31
CA PRO A 67 11.58 0.28 -0.55
C PRO A 67 12.36 -0.77 0.24
N GLY A 68 12.65 -1.91 -0.39
CA GLY A 68 13.49 -2.97 0.17
C GLY A 68 14.97 -2.59 0.30
N SER A 69 15.41 -1.53 -0.35
CA SER A 69 16.75 -0.95 -0.17
C SER A 69 16.86 -0.06 1.09
N CYS A 70 15.80 0.08 1.87
CA CYS A 70 15.88 0.74 3.16
C CYS A 70 16.79 -0.06 4.10
N HIS A 71 17.82 0.59 4.65
CA HIS A 71 18.76 -0.04 5.59
C HIS A 71 18.10 -0.40 6.93
N ASP A 72 17.08 0.34 7.35
CA ASP A 72 16.31 0.00 8.55
C ASP A 72 15.27 -1.09 8.20
N LEU A 73 15.61 -2.34 8.49
CA LEU A 73 14.74 -3.49 8.25
C LEU A 73 13.45 -3.43 9.09
N ARG A 74 13.52 -2.83 10.29
CA ARG A 74 12.34 -2.65 11.15
C ARG A 74 11.36 -1.67 10.52
N LEU A 75 11.88 -0.57 9.94
CA LEU A 75 11.07 0.44 9.26
C LEU A 75 10.29 -0.17 8.08
N ILE A 76 10.89 -1.11 7.33
CA ILE A 76 10.20 -1.78 6.22
C ILE A 76 8.90 -2.46 6.73
N LEU A 77 8.95 -3.16 7.85
CA LEU A 77 7.77 -3.85 8.38
C LEU A 77 6.82 -2.90 9.13
N SER A 78 7.37 -2.01 9.97
CA SER A 78 6.59 -1.09 10.79
C SER A 78 5.73 -0.15 9.92
N LEU A 79 6.28 0.34 8.80
CA LEU A 79 5.55 1.24 7.92
C LEU A 79 4.70 0.47 6.90
N ASN A 80 5.31 -0.46 6.12
CA ASN A 80 4.64 -1.08 4.99
C ASN A 80 3.51 -2.02 5.39
N PHE A 81 3.60 -2.66 6.55
CA PHE A 81 2.59 -3.61 7.02
C PHE A 81 1.83 -3.06 8.23
N PHE A 82 2.51 -2.89 9.38
CA PHE A 82 1.83 -2.51 10.62
C PHE A 82 1.20 -1.12 10.56
N GLY A 83 1.89 -0.13 9.98
CA GLY A 83 1.35 1.20 9.77
C GLY A 83 0.07 1.18 8.94
N THR A 84 0.11 0.45 7.82
CA THR A 84 -1.05 0.33 6.93
C THR A 84 -2.24 -0.34 7.62
N ILE A 85 -2.06 -1.52 8.23
CA ILE A 85 -3.18 -2.25 8.84
C ILE A 85 -3.75 -1.56 10.09
N SER A 86 -2.89 -0.86 10.86
CA SER A 86 -3.34 -0.11 12.03
C SER A 86 -4.27 1.02 11.65
N ILE A 87 -3.93 1.78 10.60
CA ILE A 87 -4.80 2.86 10.11
C ILE A 87 -6.11 2.30 9.53
N ILE A 88 -6.06 1.19 8.77
CA ILE A 88 -7.28 0.55 8.24
C ILE A 88 -8.21 0.13 9.39
N LYS A 89 -7.65 -0.51 10.42
CA LYS A 89 -8.43 -0.95 11.59
C LYS A 89 -9.00 0.22 12.38
N GLY A 90 -8.16 1.25 12.61
CA GLY A 90 -8.55 2.40 13.43
C GLY A 90 -9.55 3.34 12.75
N ALA A 91 -9.59 3.38 11.42
CA ALA A 91 -10.56 4.18 10.66
C ALA A 91 -11.76 3.36 10.16
N TYR A 92 -11.89 2.10 10.58
CA TYR A 92 -12.93 1.19 10.08
C TYR A 92 -14.34 1.72 10.31
N ASP A 93 -14.64 2.18 11.51
CA ASP A 93 -15.96 2.70 11.88
C ASP A 93 -16.31 4.00 11.12
N LEU A 94 -15.31 4.82 10.78
CA LEU A 94 -15.51 6.00 9.92
C LEU A 94 -15.90 5.58 8.48
N LEU A 95 -15.28 4.53 7.95
CA LEU A 95 -15.68 3.98 6.66
C LEU A 95 -17.07 3.33 6.72
N GLU A 96 -17.38 2.61 7.80
CA GLU A 96 -18.67 1.95 7.98
C GLU A 96 -19.82 2.95 7.97
N LYS A 97 -19.67 4.11 8.63
CA LYS A 97 -20.68 5.18 8.66
C LYS A 97 -21.11 5.66 7.26
N LYS A 98 -20.20 5.60 6.28
CA LYS A 98 -20.47 6.07 4.90
C LYS A 98 -20.65 4.92 3.89
N GLY A 99 -20.45 3.67 4.29
CA GLY A 99 -20.28 2.57 3.32
C GLY A 99 -19.09 2.81 2.40
N GLY A 100 -18.01 3.30 2.96
CA GLY A 100 -16.83 3.77 2.26
C GLY A 100 -15.97 2.66 1.66
N SER A 101 -14.87 3.06 1.05
CA SER A 101 -13.94 2.13 0.39
C SER A 101 -12.51 2.37 0.83
N CYS A 102 -11.77 1.30 1.12
CA CYS A 102 -10.33 1.36 1.42
C CYS A 102 -9.52 0.77 0.27
N VAL A 103 -8.43 1.46 -0.10
CA VAL A 103 -7.44 0.95 -1.07
C VAL A 103 -6.04 1.05 -0.48
N ALA A 104 -5.39 -0.11 -0.32
CA ALA A 104 -4.00 -0.22 0.11
C ALA A 104 -3.06 -0.37 -1.10
N THR A 105 -1.81 0.10 -0.97
CA THR A 105 -0.79 -0.08 -2.00
C THR A 105 0.17 -1.21 -1.60
N VAL A 106 0.14 -2.28 -2.39
CA VAL A 106 1.10 -3.39 -2.31
C VAL A 106 2.21 -3.20 -3.36
N SER A 107 2.61 -4.21 -4.12
CA SER A 107 3.61 -4.12 -5.19
C SER A 107 3.45 -5.31 -6.13
N ASN A 108 3.77 -5.17 -7.42
CA ASN A 108 3.84 -6.30 -8.33
C ASN A 108 4.99 -7.27 -8.00
N ALA A 109 5.95 -6.85 -7.16
CA ALA A 109 7.00 -7.73 -6.64
C ALA A 109 6.46 -8.98 -5.92
N ILE A 110 5.22 -8.95 -5.43
CA ILE A 110 4.56 -10.11 -4.79
C ILE A 110 4.35 -11.30 -5.74
N SER A 111 4.46 -11.10 -7.03
CA SER A 111 4.30 -12.15 -8.06
C SER A 111 5.59 -12.53 -8.79
N GLN A 112 6.73 -11.86 -8.49
CA GLN A 112 7.97 -11.98 -9.26
C GLN A 112 8.94 -13.09 -8.79
N GLY A 113 8.51 -14.03 -7.99
CA GLY A 113 9.37 -15.10 -7.46
C GLY A 113 10.02 -14.72 -6.12
N ASP A 114 10.98 -15.51 -5.65
CA ASP A 114 11.71 -15.38 -4.36
C ASP A 114 10.86 -14.92 -3.16
N LEU A 115 9.59 -15.33 -3.15
CA LEU A 115 8.67 -15.00 -2.08
C LEU A 115 8.95 -15.86 -0.85
N ARG A 116 9.42 -15.24 0.21
CA ARG A 116 9.61 -15.85 1.52
C ARG A 116 8.26 -15.98 2.21
N MET A 117 7.54 -17.08 1.91
CA MET A 117 6.23 -17.38 2.51
C MET A 117 6.30 -17.50 4.03
N ASP A 118 7.41 -18.01 4.56
CA ASP A 118 7.66 -18.08 6.00
C ASP A 118 7.61 -16.70 6.68
N LEU A 119 8.22 -15.68 6.08
CA LEU A 119 8.16 -14.30 6.58
C LEU A 119 6.74 -13.71 6.47
N ALA A 120 6.08 -13.94 5.34
CA ALA A 120 4.70 -13.50 5.16
C ALA A 120 3.73 -14.21 6.14
N ASP A 121 3.99 -15.48 6.46
CA ASP A 121 3.22 -16.25 7.44
C ASP A 121 3.43 -15.73 8.87
N ILE A 122 4.65 -15.38 9.23
CA ILE A 122 4.96 -14.74 10.52
C ILE A 122 4.14 -13.46 10.68
N LEU A 123 4.12 -12.58 9.67
CA LEU A 123 3.35 -11.33 9.69
C LEU A 123 1.84 -11.56 9.86
N ASN A 124 1.28 -12.58 9.21
CA ASN A 124 -0.16 -12.82 9.20
C ASN A 124 -0.67 -13.77 10.32
N ASN A 125 0.19 -14.56 10.96
CA ASN A 125 -0.25 -15.63 11.86
C ASN A 125 0.03 -15.36 13.34
N ASN A 126 0.87 -14.38 13.68
CA ASN A 126 1.23 -14.05 15.07
C ASN A 126 0.34 -12.98 15.70
N ASN A 127 -0.95 -12.97 15.39
CA ASN A 127 -1.91 -11.95 15.84
C ASN A 127 -1.43 -10.51 15.56
N GLU A 128 -0.54 -10.35 14.56
CA GLU A 128 0.08 -9.07 14.22
C GLU A 128 0.85 -8.46 15.42
N ASP A 129 1.51 -9.31 16.22
CA ASP A 129 2.38 -8.88 17.33
C ASP A 129 3.63 -8.21 16.77
N GLU A 130 3.54 -6.90 16.63
CA GLU A 130 4.60 -6.07 16.05
C GLU A 130 5.90 -6.16 16.82
N LEU A 131 5.87 -6.09 18.14
CA LEU A 131 7.09 -6.09 18.96
C LEU A 131 7.87 -7.40 18.78
N ARG A 132 7.18 -8.52 18.81
CA ARG A 132 7.78 -9.83 18.59
C ARG A 132 8.37 -9.96 17.19
N ILE A 133 7.65 -9.49 16.17
CA ILE A 133 8.09 -9.60 14.76
C ILE A 133 9.31 -8.69 14.52
N LEU A 134 9.29 -7.47 15.05
CA LEU A 134 10.41 -6.54 14.94
C LEU A 134 11.66 -7.04 15.69
N ASP A 135 11.49 -7.76 16.80
CA ASP A 135 12.60 -8.40 17.50
C ASP A 135 13.24 -9.52 16.65
N LEU A 136 12.42 -10.33 15.98
CA LEU A 136 12.92 -11.39 15.08
C LEU A 136 13.76 -10.81 13.93
N VAL A 137 13.37 -9.68 13.33
CA VAL A 137 14.12 -9.08 12.21
C VAL A 137 15.34 -8.29 12.65
N SER A 138 15.42 -7.88 13.91
CA SER A 138 16.58 -7.14 14.45
C SER A 138 17.89 -7.94 14.42
N ASN A 139 17.81 -9.26 14.26
CA ASN A 139 18.97 -10.15 14.15
C ASN A 139 19.37 -10.48 12.70
N LEU A 140 18.69 -9.90 11.72
CA LEU A 140 19.03 -10.09 10.31
C LEU A 140 20.11 -9.07 9.88
N ASP A 141 20.89 -9.44 8.86
CA ASP A 141 21.90 -8.54 8.29
C ASP A 141 21.24 -7.42 7.50
N GLU A 142 21.27 -6.21 8.06
CA GLU A 142 20.70 -5.00 7.43
C GLU A 142 21.51 -4.51 6.20
N ASN A 143 22.76 -4.96 6.04
CA ASN A 143 23.61 -4.60 4.92
C ASN A 143 23.41 -5.55 3.71
N ASP A 144 22.68 -6.65 3.89
CA ASP A 144 22.31 -7.53 2.80
C ASP A 144 21.04 -7.01 2.09
N LEU A 145 21.24 -6.42 0.90
CA LEU A 145 20.13 -5.94 0.04
C LEU A 145 19.09 -7.01 -0.26
N LEU A 146 19.50 -8.28 -0.33
CA LEU A 146 18.54 -9.38 -0.53
C LEU A 146 17.64 -9.53 0.69
N THR A 147 18.14 -9.34 1.91
CA THR A 147 17.35 -9.40 3.14
C THR A 147 16.27 -8.31 3.13
N GLY A 148 16.65 -7.05 2.87
CA GLY A 148 15.70 -5.94 2.79
C GLY A 148 14.64 -6.14 1.71
N ASN A 149 15.04 -6.56 0.51
CA ASN A 149 14.11 -6.84 -0.57
C ASN A 149 13.14 -8.00 -0.24
N ARG A 150 13.62 -9.07 0.40
CA ARG A 150 12.78 -10.19 0.84
C ARG A 150 11.77 -9.75 1.89
N LEU A 151 12.18 -8.91 2.86
CA LEU A 151 11.26 -8.34 3.85
C LEU A 151 10.23 -7.41 3.20
N TYR A 152 10.64 -6.59 2.25
CA TYR A 152 9.74 -5.74 1.48
C TYR A 152 8.67 -6.58 0.75
N VAL A 153 9.09 -7.58 -0.03
CA VAL A 153 8.16 -8.46 -0.77
C VAL A 153 7.24 -9.20 0.21
N ALA A 154 7.79 -9.74 1.30
CA ALA A 154 6.99 -10.42 2.32
C ALA A 154 5.97 -9.49 2.99
N SER A 155 6.35 -8.24 3.30
CA SER A 155 5.43 -7.23 3.88
C SER A 155 4.28 -6.90 2.93
N LYS A 156 4.58 -6.68 1.64
CA LYS A 156 3.58 -6.37 0.62
C LYS A 156 2.68 -7.57 0.31
N TYR A 157 3.22 -8.78 0.29
CA TYR A 157 2.42 -10.00 0.14
C TYR A 157 1.54 -10.26 1.36
N ALA A 158 2.07 -10.09 2.57
CA ALA A 158 1.29 -10.22 3.80
C ALA A 158 0.13 -9.21 3.84
N LEU A 159 0.36 -7.96 3.41
CA LEU A 159 -0.67 -6.93 3.29
C LEU A 159 -1.74 -7.32 2.25
N ALA A 160 -1.34 -7.81 1.07
CA ALA A 160 -2.27 -8.28 0.04
C ALA A 160 -3.15 -9.42 0.58
N ARG A 161 -2.55 -10.37 1.28
CA ARG A 161 -3.26 -11.49 1.91
C ARG A 161 -4.18 -11.03 3.04
N TRP A 162 -3.76 -10.02 3.81
CA TRP A 162 -4.59 -9.41 4.85
C TRP A 162 -5.85 -8.78 4.26
N VAL A 163 -5.72 -7.99 3.18
CA VAL A 163 -6.84 -7.40 2.44
C VAL A 163 -7.84 -8.49 2.00
N ARG A 164 -7.36 -9.55 1.39
CA ARG A 164 -8.23 -10.66 0.95
C ARG A 164 -8.96 -11.35 2.10
N ARG A 165 -8.26 -11.61 3.20
CA ARG A 165 -8.83 -12.28 4.39
C ARG A 165 -9.93 -11.47 5.07
N HIS A 166 -9.79 -10.14 5.08
CA HIS A 166 -10.72 -9.24 5.76
C HIS A 166 -11.83 -8.69 4.86
N SER A 167 -11.71 -8.84 3.55
CA SER A 167 -12.66 -8.24 2.59
C SER A 167 -14.11 -8.66 2.82
N ALA A 168 -14.37 -9.92 3.16
CA ALA A 168 -15.73 -10.41 3.38
C ALA A 168 -16.35 -9.84 4.67
N SER A 169 -15.58 -9.77 5.77
CA SER A 169 -16.06 -9.20 7.03
C SER A 169 -16.32 -7.69 6.94
N TYR A 170 -15.47 -6.97 6.21
CA TYR A 170 -15.68 -5.54 5.94
C TYR A 170 -16.91 -5.30 5.07
N ALA A 171 -17.08 -6.10 4.02
CA ALA A 171 -18.24 -6.00 3.13
C ALA A 171 -19.58 -6.31 3.84
N ALA A 172 -19.59 -7.17 4.86
CA ALA A 172 -20.77 -7.44 5.67
C ALA A 172 -21.34 -6.18 6.32
N ASN A 173 -20.50 -5.16 6.54
CA ASN A 173 -20.87 -3.86 7.09
C ASN A 173 -20.79 -2.72 6.06
N GLY A 174 -20.83 -3.06 4.77
CA GLY A 174 -20.88 -2.10 3.68
C GLY A 174 -19.55 -1.49 3.27
N VAL A 175 -18.43 -1.87 3.90
CA VAL A 175 -17.09 -1.34 3.57
C VAL A 175 -16.39 -2.24 2.55
N ARG A 176 -15.91 -1.66 1.46
CA ARG A 176 -15.08 -2.37 0.49
C ARG A 176 -13.59 -2.17 0.81
N ILE A 177 -12.81 -3.24 0.68
CA ILE A 177 -11.37 -3.15 0.84
C ILE A 177 -10.66 -3.86 -0.31
N ASN A 178 -9.76 -3.13 -1.00
CA ASN A 178 -9.01 -3.60 -2.15
C ASN A 178 -7.54 -3.20 -2.04
N ALA A 179 -6.69 -3.70 -2.92
CA ALA A 179 -5.33 -3.22 -3.05
C ALA A 179 -4.94 -3.03 -4.52
N VAL A 180 -4.04 -2.08 -4.77
CA VAL A 180 -3.32 -1.97 -6.03
C VAL A 180 -1.91 -2.53 -5.87
N ALA A 181 -1.41 -3.18 -6.91
CA ALA A 181 -0.06 -3.72 -7.02
C ALA A 181 0.68 -2.98 -8.15
N PRO A 182 1.28 -1.80 -7.87
CA PRO A 182 2.01 -1.05 -8.86
C PRO A 182 3.25 -1.81 -9.35
N GLY A 183 3.59 -1.59 -10.61
CA GLY A 183 4.91 -1.90 -11.18
C GLY A 183 5.95 -0.85 -10.82
N ASN A 184 6.92 -0.69 -11.71
CA ASN A 184 7.98 0.31 -11.59
C ASN A 184 7.40 1.70 -11.90
N VAL A 185 7.33 2.59 -10.92
CA VAL A 185 6.70 3.91 -11.04
C VAL A 185 7.73 5.02 -10.85
N ASN A 186 7.66 6.06 -11.67
CA ASN A 186 8.48 7.26 -11.59
C ASN A 186 8.10 8.10 -10.34
N THR A 187 8.77 7.86 -9.22
CA THR A 187 8.52 8.50 -7.92
C THR A 187 9.82 8.96 -7.26
N SER A 188 9.72 9.69 -6.15
CA SER A 188 10.88 10.00 -5.32
C SER A 188 11.61 8.73 -4.83
N MET A 189 10.88 7.65 -4.57
CA MET A 189 11.45 6.36 -4.17
C MET A 189 12.38 5.79 -5.26
N THR A 190 11.93 5.76 -6.52
CA THR A 190 12.74 5.28 -7.64
C THR A 190 13.86 6.25 -8.02
N ALA A 191 13.68 7.54 -7.80
CA ALA A 191 14.70 8.56 -8.06
C ALA A 191 15.93 8.40 -7.16
N THR A 192 15.75 7.95 -5.91
CA THR A 192 16.83 7.77 -4.92
C THR A 192 17.55 6.42 -5.01
N MET A 193 17.11 5.51 -5.85
CA MET A 193 17.74 4.20 -6.06
C MET A 193 19.16 4.33 -6.63
N SER A 194 20.04 3.41 -6.24
CA SER A 194 21.38 3.26 -6.80
C SER A 194 21.35 2.91 -8.30
N VAL A 195 22.51 2.97 -8.95
CA VAL A 195 22.64 2.60 -10.38
C VAL A 195 22.28 1.12 -10.60
N ASP A 196 22.74 0.25 -9.70
CA ASP A 196 22.49 -1.19 -9.80
C ASP A 196 20.99 -1.53 -9.60
N GLU A 197 20.35 -0.89 -8.63
CA GLU A 197 18.90 -1.02 -8.41
C GLU A 197 18.11 -0.53 -9.62
N LYS A 198 18.45 0.63 -10.18
CA LYS A 198 17.82 1.14 -11.41
C LYS A 198 18.05 0.21 -12.60
N THR A 199 19.22 -0.39 -12.69
CA THR A 199 19.52 -1.37 -13.77
C THR A 199 18.63 -2.60 -13.61
N ALA A 200 18.51 -3.15 -12.40
CA ALA A 200 17.63 -4.28 -12.12
C ALA A 200 16.15 -3.94 -12.37
N LEU A 201 15.72 -2.74 -11.96
CA LEU A 201 14.37 -2.24 -12.18
C LEU A 201 14.06 -2.13 -13.69
N ASN A 202 14.97 -1.55 -14.47
CA ASN A 202 14.82 -1.36 -15.90
C ASN A 202 14.89 -2.68 -16.70
N ALA A 203 15.39 -3.75 -16.10
CA ALA A 203 15.40 -5.08 -16.73
C ALA A 203 14.00 -5.73 -16.73
N LEU A 204 13.09 -5.26 -15.88
CA LEU A 204 11.71 -5.74 -15.87
C LEU A 204 10.92 -5.05 -16.99
N PRO A 205 10.38 -5.81 -17.95
CA PRO A 205 9.63 -5.23 -19.05
C PRO A 205 8.29 -4.67 -18.57
N ILE A 206 7.88 -3.55 -19.13
CA ILE A 206 6.53 -2.99 -18.98
C ILE A 206 5.85 -3.06 -20.35
N PRO A 207 5.05 -4.10 -20.65
CA PRO A 207 4.48 -4.35 -21.98
C PRO A 207 3.77 -3.16 -22.62
N THR A 208 3.02 -2.38 -21.85
CA THR A 208 2.33 -1.19 -22.37
C THR A 208 3.27 -0.03 -22.73
N LYS A 209 4.52 -0.09 -22.30
CA LYS A 209 5.56 0.94 -22.52
C LYS A 209 6.66 0.50 -23.49
N TYR A 210 6.49 -0.60 -24.21
CA TYR A 210 7.52 -1.18 -25.07
C TYR A 210 8.27 -0.14 -25.91
N GLY A 211 9.60 -0.08 -25.68
CA GLY A 211 10.55 0.72 -26.46
C GLY A 211 10.49 2.23 -26.22
N LYS A 212 9.70 2.72 -25.26
CA LYS A 212 9.53 4.15 -25.01
C LYS A 212 9.94 4.59 -23.60
N GLU A 213 9.54 3.83 -22.60
CA GLU A 213 9.74 4.20 -21.19
C GLU A 213 10.00 2.95 -20.36
N THR A 214 10.76 3.11 -19.28
CA THR A 214 11.08 2.03 -18.34
C THR A 214 10.31 2.15 -17.03
N LEU A 215 9.51 3.20 -16.87
CA LEU A 215 8.72 3.49 -15.68
C LEU A 215 7.29 3.86 -16.07
N MET A 216 6.36 3.56 -15.19
CA MET A 216 4.99 4.05 -15.24
C MET A 216 4.92 5.44 -14.58
N GLU A 217 3.92 6.21 -14.97
CA GLU A 217 3.67 7.49 -14.31
C GLU A 217 2.76 7.33 -13.08
N PRO A 218 2.97 8.11 -12.00
CA PRO A 218 2.14 8.06 -10.80
C PRO A 218 0.65 8.27 -11.08
N ASP A 219 0.29 9.03 -12.11
CA ASP A 219 -1.10 9.28 -12.50
C ASP A 219 -1.81 7.99 -13.02
N GLU A 220 -1.07 7.03 -13.57
CA GLU A 220 -1.62 5.74 -14.01
C GLU A 220 -2.07 4.92 -12.80
N ILE A 221 -1.28 4.95 -11.71
CA ILE A 221 -1.62 4.27 -10.45
C ILE A 221 -2.78 4.99 -9.76
N ALA A 222 -2.73 6.32 -9.71
CA ALA A 222 -3.79 7.13 -9.10
C ALA A 222 -5.14 6.90 -9.78
N SER A 223 -5.18 6.74 -11.11
CA SER A 223 -6.41 6.45 -11.84
C SER A 223 -7.03 5.10 -11.46
N ALA A 224 -6.21 4.07 -11.25
CA ALA A 224 -6.69 2.77 -10.78
C ALA A 224 -7.22 2.84 -9.34
N ILE A 225 -6.54 3.58 -8.47
CA ILE A 225 -7.01 3.82 -7.09
C ILE A 225 -8.36 4.55 -7.11
N ASN A 226 -8.48 5.61 -7.90
CA ASN A 226 -9.73 6.38 -8.04
C ASN A 226 -10.89 5.50 -8.53
N PHE A 227 -10.65 4.61 -9.49
CA PHE A 227 -11.65 3.63 -9.89
C PHE A 227 -12.07 2.75 -8.70
N LEU A 228 -11.12 2.17 -7.97
CA LEU A 228 -11.41 1.22 -6.88
C LEU A 228 -12.16 1.86 -5.70
N ILE A 229 -11.93 3.14 -5.40
CA ILE A 229 -12.66 3.82 -4.33
C ILE A 229 -14.01 4.37 -4.79
N SER A 230 -14.22 4.53 -6.08
CA SER A 230 -15.44 5.11 -6.64
C SER A 230 -16.66 4.19 -6.55
N LYS A 231 -17.84 4.74 -6.81
CA LYS A 231 -19.10 4.00 -6.87
C LYS A 231 -19.19 3.04 -8.09
N GLU A 232 -18.41 3.31 -9.13
CA GLU A 232 -18.30 2.45 -10.31
C GLU A 232 -17.72 1.08 -9.96
N ALA A 233 -16.86 1.02 -8.95
CA ALA A 233 -16.28 -0.22 -8.42
C ALA A 233 -17.10 -0.89 -7.30
N ARG A 234 -18.40 -0.56 -7.14
CA ARG A 234 -19.23 -1.09 -6.05
C ARG A 234 -19.35 -2.62 -6.00
N GLY A 235 -19.10 -3.31 -7.12
CA GLY A 235 -19.04 -4.77 -7.19
C GLY A 235 -17.64 -5.37 -7.01
N VAL A 236 -16.62 -4.53 -6.73
CA VAL A 236 -15.22 -4.95 -6.62
C VAL A 236 -14.79 -4.91 -5.16
N ASN A 237 -14.49 -6.08 -4.57
CA ASN A 237 -14.06 -6.21 -3.19
C ASN A 237 -13.04 -7.35 -3.02
N GLY A 238 -11.99 -7.14 -2.25
CA GLY A 238 -10.94 -8.11 -1.99
C GLY A 238 -9.99 -8.36 -3.16
N ILE A 239 -9.98 -7.52 -4.18
CA ILE A 239 -9.08 -7.68 -5.33
C ILE A 239 -7.69 -7.14 -5.01
N ILE A 240 -6.68 -7.77 -5.61
CA ILE A 240 -5.33 -7.21 -5.75
C ILE A 240 -5.17 -6.87 -7.23
N MET A 241 -5.32 -5.60 -7.57
CA MET A 241 -5.26 -5.12 -8.95
C MET A 241 -3.82 -4.78 -9.33
N PHE A 242 -3.24 -5.57 -10.23
CA PHE A 242 -1.93 -5.25 -10.81
C PHE A 242 -2.05 -4.04 -11.74
N VAL A 243 -1.25 -3.01 -11.45
CA VAL A 243 -1.15 -1.77 -12.22
C VAL A 243 0.32 -1.61 -12.59
N ASP A 244 0.78 -2.46 -13.49
CA ASP A 244 2.21 -2.65 -13.81
C ASP A 244 2.48 -2.70 -15.32
N GLY A 245 1.50 -2.29 -16.12
CA GLY A 245 1.59 -2.29 -17.57
C GLY A 245 1.69 -3.67 -18.21
N GLY A 246 1.32 -4.73 -17.47
CA GLY A 246 1.32 -6.11 -17.95
C GLY A 246 2.58 -6.91 -17.59
N THR A 247 3.45 -6.39 -16.71
CA THR A 247 4.65 -7.11 -16.26
C THR A 247 4.29 -8.44 -15.60
N ASP A 248 3.31 -8.45 -14.67
CA ASP A 248 2.87 -9.69 -14.03
C ASP A 248 2.32 -10.70 -15.04
N ALA A 249 1.46 -10.26 -15.94
CA ALA A 249 0.89 -11.13 -16.99
C ALA A 249 1.95 -11.73 -17.90
N LEU A 250 3.02 -10.98 -18.21
CA LEU A 250 4.13 -11.48 -18.99
C LEU A 250 4.95 -12.54 -18.24
N LEU A 251 5.24 -12.31 -16.95
CA LEU A 251 6.04 -13.21 -16.12
C LEU A 251 5.27 -14.45 -15.67
N ASN A 252 3.97 -14.36 -15.52
CA ASN A 252 3.09 -15.37 -14.96
C ASN A 252 1.92 -15.72 -15.90
N SER A 253 2.17 -15.81 -17.21
CA SER A 253 1.13 -16.00 -18.24
C SER A 253 0.20 -17.19 -18.02
N GLU A 254 0.65 -18.21 -17.31
CA GLU A 254 -0.12 -19.42 -17.00
C GLU A 254 -0.91 -19.33 -15.69
N LYS A 255 -0.76 -18.24 -14.92
CA LYS A 255 -1.49 -18.06 -13.66
C LYS A 255 -2.76 -17.25 -13.90
N VAL A 256 -3.89 -17.81 -13.51
CA VAL A 256 -5.19 -17.13 -13.46
C VAL A 256 -5.63 -17.08 -11.98
N TYR A 257 -5.94 -15.87 -11.48
CA TYR A 257 -6.28 -15.63 -10.07
C TYR A 257 -7.79 -15.49 -9.86
#